data_da1d22442e9b0c4fc34e8c9bb88a4703
#
_entry.id   da1d22442e9b0c4fc34e8c9bb88a4703
#
_cell.length_a   1.000
_cell.length_b   1.000
_cell.length_c   1.000
_cell.angle_alpha   90.00
_cell.angle_beta   90.00
_cell.angle_gamma   90.00
#
_symmetry.space_group_name_H-M   'P 1'
#
loop_
_entity.id
_entity.type
_entity.pdbx_description
1 polymer ?
#
loop_
_entity_poly.entity_id
_entity_poly.type
_entity_poly.pdbx_seq_one_letter_code
_entity_poly.pdbx_strand_id
1 'polypeptide(L)'
;EFFFFFLNKERTLLGEDGEEASLLIFKLSRLLRYQLYESERQQVLLGDDIDFMTDYMKLEKLCNPEFNFEVNILNEVRYIQVPPLLFMPVIEYVIQTTVCGENGKGENIRIDFQMEENQLRFICTYCLRKKESLQVAPAFDKLRQRLDLLYPGGYQLKSGYNDEAL
;
A
#
# COMPACT_ATOMS: atom_id res chain seq x y z
N GLU A 1 0.90 3.58 15.25
CA GLU A 1 2.29 3.09 15.00
C GLU A 1 2.89 3.72 13.75
N PHE A 2 2.13 3.85 12.65
CA PHE A 2 2.50 4.48 11.39
C PHE A 2 3.13 5.89 11.56
N PHE A 3 2.51 6.73 12.36
CA PHE A 3 2.93 8.11 12.63
C PHE A 3 4.31 8.20 13.31
N PHE A 4 4.53 7.34 14.29
CA PHE A 4 5.82 7.30 15.01
C PHE A 4 6.97 6.86 14.11
N PHE A 5 6.70 5.96 13.18
CA PHE A 5 7.70 5.49 12.22
C PHE A 5 8.14 6.62 11.28
N PHE A 6 7.18 7.38 10.74
CA PHE A 6 7.49 8.52 9.87
C PHE A 6 8.19 9.66 10.63
N LEU A 7 7.69 10.07 11.78
CA LEU A 7 8.31 11.14 12.57
C LEU A 7 9.75 10.82 13.01
N ASN A 8 10.05 9.57 13.30
CA ASN A 8 11.43 9.17 13.62
C ASN A 8 12.36 9.17 12.39
N LYS A 9 11.83 8.83 11.22
CA LYS A 9 12.58 8.84 9.95
C LYS A 9 12.84 10.27 9.45
N GLU A 10 11.90 11.19 9.67
CA GLU A 10 12.01 12.61 9.32
C GLU A 10 13.15 13.34 10.03
N ARG A 11 13.48 12.95 11.26
CA ARG A 11 14.57 13.58 12.01
C ARG A 11 15.92 13.49 11.31
N THR A 12 16.08 12.54 10.39
CA THR A 12 17.28 12.35 9.58
C THR A 12 17.24 13.16 8.26
N LEU A 13 16.05 13.51 7.76
CA LEU A 13 15.85 14.21 6.48
C LEU A 13 15.73 15.73 6.63
N LEU A 14 15.39 16.24 7.82
CA LEU A 14 15.20 17.68 8.09
C LEU A 14 16.51 18.50 8.07
N GLY A 15 17.60 17.93 7.55
CA GLY A 15 18.92 18.56 7.68
C GLY A 15 19.23 19.68 6.68
N GLU A 16 18.74 19.71 5.46
CA GLU A 16 19.31 20.59 4.42
C GLU A 16 18.37 21.32 3.45
N ASP A 17 17.08 20.91 3.26
CA ASP A 17 16.21 21.58 2.28
C ASP A 17 14.79 21.85 2.82
N GLY A 18 14.49 23.13 3.08
CA GLY A 18 13.19 23.56 3.61
C GLY A 18 12.00 23.29 2.70
N GLU A 19 12.21 23.15 1.39
CA GLU A 19 11.15 22.82 0.42
C GLU A 19 10.74 21.35 0.50
N GLU A 20 11.69 20.42 0.62
CA GLU A 20 11.41 19.00 0.79
C GLU A 20 10.68 18.73 2.11
N ALA A 21 11.13 19.36 3.19
CA ALA A 21 10.45 19.27 4.50
C ALA A 21 9.00 19.77 4.43
N SER A 22 8.75 20.89 3.74
CA SER A 22 7.41 21.43 3.58
C SER A 22 6.50 20.52 2.77
N LEU A 23 7.01 19.90 1.70
CA LEU A 23 6.27 18.93 0.88
C LEU A 23 5.94 17.67 1.69
N LEU A 24 6.86 17.21 2.50
CA LEU A 24 6.70 16.06 3.38
C LEU A 24 5.57 16.32 4.42
N ILE A 25 5.62 17.45 5.11
CA ILE A 25 4.60 17.86 6.08
C ILE A 25 3.23 17.98 5.41
N PHE A 26 3.17 18.56 4.22
CA PHE A 26 1.91 18.68 3.48
C PHE A 26 1.32 17.30 3.13
N LYS A 27 2.12 16.39 2.62
CA LYS A 27 1.68 15.01 2.32
C LYS A 27 1.24 14.26 3.57
N LEU A 28 1.99 14.39 4.65
CA LEU A 28 1.65 13.81 5.94
C LEU A 28 0.31 14.33 6.47
N SER A 29 0.07 15.63 6.37
CA SER A 29 -1.18 16.25 6.80
C SER A 29 -2.40 15.73 6.00
N ARG A 30 -2.22 15.47 4.69
CA ARG A 30 -3.26 14.84 3.86
C ARG A 30 -3.58 13.42 4.30
N LEU A 31 -2.56 12.61 4.56
CA LEU A 31 -2.72 11.23 5.03
C LEU A 31 -3.43 11.18 6.38
N LEU A 32 -3.04 12.07 7.30
CA LEU A 32 -3.69 12.20 8.60
C LEU A 32 -5.17 12.55 8.48
N ARG A 33 -5.45 13.55 7.66
CA ARG A 33 -6.83 13.96 7.43
C ARG A 33 -7.68 12.81 6.91
N TYR A 34 -7.16 12.03 5.95
CA TYR A 34 -7.85 10.87 5.43
C TYR A 34 -8.10 9.82 6.52
N GLN A 35 -7.08 9.50 7.31
CA GLN A 35 -7.22 8.54 8.41
C GLN A 35 -8.22 8.98 9.48
N LEU A 36 -8.29 10.28 9.79
CA LEU A 36 -9.19 10.79 10.83
C LEU A 36 -10.64 10.90 10.38
N TYR A 37 -10.88 11.29 9.14
CA TYR A 37 -12.23 11.62 8.67
C TYR A 37 -12.84 10.54 7.76
N GLU A 38 -12.06 9.93 6.87
CA GLU A 38 -12.61 8.97 5.93
C GLU A 38 -12.63 7.54 6.51
N SER A 39 -11.71 7.21 7.43
CA SER A 39 -11.68 5.89 8.06
C SER A 39 -12.90 5.60 8.95
N GLU A 40 -13.61 6.63 9.40
CA GLU A 40 -14.84 6.50 10.19
C GLU A 40 -16.09 6.22 9.33
N ARG A 41 -15.99 6.39 8.01
CA ARG A 41 -17.10 6.11 7.10
C ARG A 41 -17.28 4.60 6.92
N GLN A 42 -18.51 4.20 6.63
CA GLN A 42 -18.78 2.79 6.29
C GLN A 42 -18.17 2.39 4.96
N GLN A 43 -18.22 3.30 3.98
CA GLN A 43 -17.68 3.10 2.63
C GLN A 43 -17.11 4.41 2.08
N VAL A 44 -16.08 4.27 1.24
CA VAL A 44 -15.43 5.33 0.48
C VAL A 44 -15.31 4.91 -0.98
N LEU A 45 -15.03 5.85 -1.87
CA LEU A 45 -14.67 5.50 -3.25
C LEU A 45 -13.28 4.86 -3.25
N LEU A 46 -13.14 3.75 -3.98
CA LEU A 46 -11.85 3.07 -4.11
C LEU A 46 -10.77 3.99 -4.68
N GLY A 47 -11.16 4.95 -5.52
CA GLY A 47 -10.27 6.00 -6.02
C GLY A 47 -9.61 6.81 -4.91
N ASP A 48 -10.35 7.16 -3.86
CA ASP A 48 -9.82 7.93 -2.71
C ASP A 48 -8.86 7.07 -1.88
N ASP A 49 -9.18 5.79 -1.68
CA ASP A 49 -8.27 4.82 -1.02
C ASP A 49 -6.99 4.60 -1.82
N ILE A 50 -7.08 4.51 -3.15
CA ILE A 50 -5.91 4.37 -4.03
C ILE A 50 -5.04 5.63 -3.98
N ASP A 51 -5.63 6.82 -3.99
CA ASP A 51 -4.89 8.07 -3.87
C ASP A 51 -4.16 8.15 -2.52
N PHE A 52 -4.81 7.72 -1.44
CA PHE A 52 -4.20 7.60 -0.11
C PHE A 52 -3.01 6.61 -0.12
N MET A 53 -3.19 5.40 -0.64
CA MET A 53 -2.12 4.39 -0.75
C MET A 53 -0.94 4.90 -1.59
N THR A 54 -1.24 5.59 -2.70
CA THR A 54 -0.22 6.15 -3.59
C THR A 54 0.58 7.25 -2.89
N ASP A 55 -0.08 8.14 -2.17
CA ASP A 55 0.60 9.20 -1.40
C ASP A 55 1.45 8.59 -0.27
N TYR A 56 0.98 7.52 0.36
CA TYR A 56 1.75 6.76 1.35
C TYR A 56 3.04 6.17 0.76
N MET A 57 2.95 5.49 -0.39
CA MET A 57 4.12 4.92 -1.07
C MET A 57 5.08 6.01 -1.59
N LYS A 58 4.56 7.17 -2.03
CA LYS A 58 5.40 8.32 -2.41
C LYS A 58 6.19 8.86 -1.22
N LEU A 59 5.60 8.89 -0.02
CA LEU A 59 6.32 9.27 1.19
C LEU A 59 7.42 8.26 1.52
N GLU A 60 7.13 6.96 1.40
CA GLU A 60 8.17 5.94 1.59
C GLU A 60 9.32 6.11 0.59
N LYS A 61 9.01 6.42 -0.67
CA LYS A 61 10.03 6.70 -1.69
C LYS A 61 10.91 7.91 -1.37
N LEU A 62 10.36 8.96 -0.78
CA LEU A 62 11.14 10.10 -0.32
C LEU A 62 12.13 9.70 0.80
N CYS A 63 11.70 8.82 1.71
CA CYS A 63 12.56 8.30 2.77
C CYS A 63 13.53 7.21 2.31
N ASN A 64 13.24 6.54 1.22
CA ASN A 64 14.03 5.45 0.64
C ASN A 64 14.07 5.60 -0.89
N PRO A 65 15.05 6.32 -1.44
CA PRO A 65 15.13 6.59 -2.88
C PRO A 65 15.22 5.33 -3.77
N GLU A 66 15.71 4.21 -3.22
CA GLU A 66 15.80 2.93 -3.93
C GLU A 66 14.45 2.20 -4.01
N PHE A 67 13.47 2.63 -3.21
CA PHE A 67 12.10 2.10 -3.25
C PHE A 67 11.40 2.55 -4.52
N ASN A 68 10.93 1.60 -5.33
CA ASN A 68 10.15 1.87 -6.54
C ASN A 68 8.83 1.11 -6.49
N PHE A 69 7.79 1.73 -7.05
CA PHE A 69 6.48 1.14 -7.13
C PHE A 69 5.72 1.60 -8.37
N GLU A 70 4.81 0.75 -8.82
CA GLU A 70 3.85 1.04 -9.89
C GLU A 70 2.43 0.74 -9.39
N VAL A 71 1.49 1.63 -9.71
CA VAL A 71 0.08 1.42 -9.43
C VAL A 71 -0.71 1.56 -10.73
N ASN A 72 -1.32 0.48 -11.17
CA ASN A 72 -2.12 0.40 -12.38
C ASN A 72 -3.61 0.32 -12.02
N ILE A 73 -4.40 1.21 -12.60
CA ILE A 73 -5.82 1.35 -12.29
C ILE A 73 -6.60 1.49 -13.58
N LEU A 74 -7.59 0.62 -13.76
CA LEU A 74 -8.62 0.89 -14.76
C LEU A 74 -9.57 1.96 -14.22
N ASN A 75 -9.90 2.97 -15.04
CA ASN A 75 -10.69 4.12 -14.61
C ASN A 75 -12.02 3.77 -13.95
N GLU A 76 -12.69 2.70 -14.40
CA GLU A 76 -13.96 2.23 -13.87
C GLU A 76 -13.88 1.81 -12.40
N VAL A 77 -12.72 1.31 -11.97
CA VAL A 77 -12.50 0.82 -10.60
C VAL A 77 -12.55 1.95 -9.56
N ARG A 78 -12.20 3.17 -9.94
CA ARG A 78 -12.16 4.32 -9.02
C ARG A 78 -13.51 4.65 -8.37
N TYR A 79 -14.61 4.30 -9.03
CA TYR A 79 -15.97 4.63 -8.59
C TYR A 79 -16.63 3.54 -7.75
N ILE A 80 -15.94 2.43 -7.51
CA ILE A 80 -16.43 1.34 -6.66
C ILE A 80 -16.37 1.78 -5.20
N GLN A 81 -17.43 1.48 -4.45
CA GLN A 81 -17.46 1.71 -3.01
C GLN A 81 -16.85 0.53 -2.27
N VAL A 82 -15.90 0.82 -1.38
CA VAL A 82 -15.21 -0.15 -0.55
C VAL A 82 -15.12 0.37 0.90
N PRO A 83 -14.95 -0.52 1.88
CA PRO A 83 -14.60 -0.09 3.22
C PRO A 83 -13.25 0.64 3.22
N PRO A 84 -13.13 1.77 3.93
CA PRO A 84 -11.92 2.59 3.92
C PRO A 84 -10.69 1.78 4.39
N LEU A 85 -9.55 2.04 3.76
CA LEU A 85 -8.26 1.43 4.10
C LEU A 85 -8.26 -0.12 4.02
N LEU A 86 -9.09 -0.70 3.13
CA LEU A 86 -9.26 -2.15 3.04
C LEU A 86 -7.94 -2.86 2.71
N PHE A 87 -7.16 -2.33 1.79
CA PHE A 87 -5.92 -2.94 1.28
C PHE A 87 -4.66 -2.47 2.02
N MET A 88 -4.77 -1.45 2.89
CA MET A 88 -3.62 -0.89 3.60
C MET A 88 -2.79 -1.89 4.40
N PRO A 89 -3.36 -2.89 5.09
CA PRO A 89 -2.56 -3.89 5.80
C PRO A 89 -1.59 -4.65 4.89
N VAL A 90 -1.98 -4.90 3.63
CA VAL A 90 -1.12 -5.56 2.63
C VAL A 90 -0.02 -4.61 2.18
N ILE A 91 -0.35 -3.35 1.90
CA ILE A 91 0.60 -2.33 1.46
C ILE A 91 1.68 -2.08 2.52
N GLU A 92 1.29 -1.89 3.78
CA GLU A 92 2.22 -1.73 4.90
C GLU A 92 3.17 -2.92 5.05
N TYR A 93 2.63 -4.14 4.97
CA TYR A 93 3.43 -5.35 5.04
C TYR A 93 4.43 -5.45 3.88
N VAL A 94 3.97 -5.22 2.65
CA VAL A 94 4.80 -5.32 1.45
C VAL A 94 5.93 -4.30 1.49
N ILE A 95 5.67 -3.05 1.89
CA ILE A 95 6.70 -2.02 2.05
C ILE A 95 7.77 -2.43 3.08
N GLN A 96 7.36 -3.05 4.19
CA GLN A 96 8.30 -3.48 5.24
C GLN A 96 9.15 -4.69 4.84
N THR A 97 8.65 -5.54 3.93
CA THR A 97 9.29 -6.82 3.56
C THR A 97 9.99 -6.78 2.21
N THR A 98 9.67 -5.80 1.37
CA THR A 98 10.26 -5.66 0.02
C THR A 98 11.73 -5.30 0.09
N VAL A 99 12.50 -5.88 -0.81
CA VAL A 99 13.91 -5.57 -1.01
C VAL A 99 14.08 -4.63 -2.18
N CYS A 100 14.83 -3.58 -1.96
CA CYS A 100 15.40 -2.80 -3.06
C CYS A 100 16.42 -3.67 -3.79
N GLY A 101 16.30 -3.85 -5.10
CA GLY A 101 17.26 -4.61 -5.90
C GLY A 101 18.67 -4.06 -5.74
N GLU A 102 19.69 -4.91 -5.75
CA GLU A 102 21.11 -4.57 -5.53
C GLU A 102 21.65 -3.49 -6.51
N ASN A 103 20.90 -3.17 -7.58
CA ASN A 103 21.30 -2.21 -8.60
C ASN A 103 20.31 -1.05 -8.79
N GLY A 104 19.32 -0.87 -7.90
CA GLY A 104 18.33 0.21 -8.03
C GLY A 104 17.49 0.13 -9.32
N LYS A 105 17.53 -0.99 -10.04
CA LYS A 105 16.82 -1.19 -11.30
C LYS A 105 15.64 -2.14 -11.10
N GLY A 106 14.44 -1.61 -11.29
CA GLY A 106 13.21 -2.39 -11.31
C GLY A 106 12.16 -1.88 -10.33
N GLU A 107 10.93 -2.31 -10.57
CA GLU A 107 9.82 -2.05 -9.68
C GLU A 107 9.88 -3.05 -8.52
N ASN A 108 9.95 -2.55 -7.31
CA ASN A 108 9.99 -3.41 -6.14
C ASN A 108 8.59 -3.88 -5.74
N ILE A 109 7.57 -3.04 -6.06
CA ILE A 109 6.15 -3.30 -5.77
C ILE A 109 5.33 -2.91 -6.99
N ARG A 110 4.46 -3.83 -7.45
CA ARG A 110 3.43 -3.55 -8.44
C ARG A 110 2.05 -3.83 -7.87
N ILE A 111 1.15 -2.89 -8.06
CA ILE A 111 -0.24 -2.98 -7.60
C ILE A 111 -1.15 -2.77 -8.80
N ASP A 112 -2.04 -3.71 -9.05
CA ASP A 112 -3.02 -3.65 -10.13
C ASP A 112 -4.44 -3.74 -9.55
N PHE A 113 -5.30 -2.82 -9.97
CA PHE A 113 -6.74 -2.84 -9.70
C PHE A 113 -7.49 -3.02 -11.01
N GLN A 114 -8.26 -4.07 -11.12
CA GLN A 114 -8.98 -4.47 -12.33
C GLN A 114 -10.40 -4.87 -12.03
N MET A 115 -11.27 -4.78 -13.05
CA MET A 115 -12.58 -5.40 -13.02
C MET A 115 -12.57 -6.62 -13.94
N GLU A 116 -12.92 -7.79 -13.40
CA GLU A 116 -13.13 -9.02 -14.17
C GLU A 116 -14.50 -9.58 -13.82
N GLU A 117 -15.36 -9.80 -14.83
CA GLU A 117 -16.68 -10.43 -14.65
C GLU A 117 -17.51 -9.81 -13.51
N ASN A 118 -17.50 -8.48 -13.40
CA ASN A 118 -18.16 -7.72 -12.32
C ASN A 118 -17.59 -7.93 -10.91
N GLN A 119 -16.34 -8.41 -10.81
CA GLN A 119 -15.61 -8.57 -9.56
C GLN A 119 -14.39 -7.64 -9.53
N LEU A 120 -14.18 -6.99 -8.40
CA LEU A 120 -12.96 -6.23 -8.16
C LEU A 120 -11.80 -7.19 -7.92
N ARG A 121 -10.74 -7.06 -8.72
CA ARG A 121 -9.49 -7.80 -8.56
C ARG A 121 -8.38 -6.87 -8.13
N PHE A 122 -7.79 -7.16 -6.99
CA PHE A 122 -6.58 -6.52 -6.47
C PHE A 122 -5.42 -7.51 -6.56
N ILE A 123 -4.34 -7.08 -7.20
CA ILE A 123 -3.11 -7.88 -7.33
C ILE A 123 -1.96 -7.03 -6.78
N CYS A 124 -1.18 -7.62 -5.87
CA CYS A 124 0.03 -6.99 -5.36
C CYS A 124 1.21 -7.94 -5.56
N THR A 125 2.17 -7.53 -6.39
CA THR A 125 3.40 -8.27 -6.69
C THR A 125 4.59 -7.52 -6.10
N TYR A 126 5.50 -8.23 -5.42
CA TYR A 126 6.66 -7.64 -4.77
C TYR A 126 7.82 -8.63 -4.63
N CYS A 127 9.05 -8.12 -4.48
CA CYS A 127 10.25 -8.91 -4.30
C CYS A 127 10.56 -9.12 -2.82
N LEU A 128 10.81 -10.36 -2.40
CA LEU A 128 11.14 -10.71 -1.01
C LEU A 128 12.65 -10.82 -0.79
N ARG A 129 13.13 -10.43 0.39
CA ARG A 129 14.54 -10.50 0.83
C ARG A 129 15.13 -11.90 0.88
N LYS A 130 14.33 -12.92 1.23
CA LYS A 130 14.70 -14.34 1.28
C LYS A 130 13.44 -15.18 1.13
N LYS A 131 13.60 -16.42 0.68
CA LYS A 131 12.61 -17.48 0.86
C LYS A 131 12.40 -17.78 2.37
N GLU A 132 12.07 -16.77 3.15
CA GLU A 132 11.60 -17.00 4.50
C GLU A 132 10.22 -17.61 4.40
N SER A 133 10.09 -18.75 5.07
CA SER A 133 8.93 -19.62 5.12
C SER A 133 7.61 -18.90 4.84
N LEU A 134 6.81 -19.51 3.97
CA LEU A 134 5.39 -19.24 3.68
C LEU A 134 4.49 -19.25 4.94
N GLN A 135 4.89 -18.59 6.01
CA GLN A 135 3.92 -18.22 7.02
C GLN A 135 3.10 -17.11 6.39
N VAL A 136 1.84 -17.45 6.12
CA VAL A 136 0.83 -16.47 5.68
C VAL A 136 1.02 -15.22 6.52
N ALA A 137 1.42 -14.13 5.87
CA ALA A 137 1.84 -12.94 6.58
C ALA A 137 0.70 -12.47 7.51
N PRO A 138 0.99 -12.00 8.71
CA PRO A 138 -0.04 -11.49 9.64
C PRO A 138 -0.95 -10.43 9.03
N ALA A 139 -0.46 -9.72 8.01
CA ALA A 139 -1.23 -8.79 7.21
C ALA A 139 -2.35 -9.46 6.41
N PHE A 140 -2.11 -10.66 5.89
CA PHE A 140 -3.13 -11.45 5.18
C PHE A 140 -4.21 -11.96 6.13
N ASP A 141 -3.86 -12.31 7.35
CA ASP A 141 -4.84 -12.73 8.34
C ASP A 141 -5.74 -11.56 8.76
N LYS A 142 -5.18 -10.36 8.92
CA LYS A 142 -5.96 -9.13 9.18
C LYS A 142 -6.90 -8.82 8.02
N LEU A 143 -6.41 -8.89 6.79
CA LEU A 143 -7.25 -8.67 5.61
C LEU A 143 -8.34 -9.74 5.50
N ARG A 144 -8.01 -11.02 5.70
CA ARG A 144 -8.96 -12.13 5.68
C ARG A 144 -10.07 -11.94 6.71
N GLN A 145 -9.73 -11.70 7.97
CA GLN A 145 -10.71 -11.46 9.03
C GLN A 145 -11.65 -10.31 8.68
N ARG A 146 -11.13 -9.24 8.09
CA ARG A 146 -11.93 -8.10 7.67
C ARG A 146 -12.85 -8.46 6.50
N LEU A 147 -12.36 -9.20 5.51
CA LEU A 147 -13.15 -9.68 4.38
C LEU A 147 -14.22 -10.68 4.79
N ASP A 148 -13.95 -11.57 5.74
CA ASP A 148 -14.93 -12.51 6.30
C ASP A 148 -16.12 -11.80 6.96
N LEU A 149 -15.85 -10.68 7.63
CA LEU A 149 -16.88 -9.86 8.26
C LEU A 149 -17.71 -9.05 7.26
N LEU A 150 -17.05 -8.50 6.23
CA LEU A 150 -17.67 -7.56 5.30
C LEU A 150 -18.31 -8.27 4.10
N TYR A 151 -17.73 -9.37 3.66
CA TYR A 151 -18.11 -10.10 2.45
C TYR A 151 -18.13 -11.61 2.68
N PRO A 152 -18.95 -12.13 3.60
CA PRO A 152 -18.95 -13.54 3.94
C PRO A 152 -19.24 -14.42 2.72
N GLY A 153 -18.23 -15.20 2.29
CA GLY A 153 -18.30 -16.04 1.09
C GLY A 153 -18.25 -15.29 -0.25
N GLY A 154 -18.11 -13.97 -0.25
CA GLY A 154 -18.10 -13.13 -1.45
C GLY A 154 -16.71 -12.74 -1.96
N TYR A 155 -15.63 -13.36 -1.47
CA TYR A 155 -14.27 -13.05 -1.89
C TYR A 155 -13.39 -14.28 -2.08
N GLN A 156 -12.28 -14.11 -2.77
CA GLN A 156 -11.19 -15.08 -2.85
C GLN A 156 -9.88 -14.38 -2.51
N LEU A 157 -9.09 -14.96 -1.63
CA LEU A 157 -7.76 -14.48 -1.27
C LEU A 157 -6.72 -15.57 -1.59
N LYS A 158 -5.79 -15.26 -2.48
CA LYS A 158 -4.71 -16.16 -2.90
C LYS A 158 -3.37 -15.48 -2.69
N SER A 159 -2.38 -16.23 -2.23
CA SER A 159 -0.98 -15.83 -2.17
C SER A 159 -0.12 -16.94 -2.77
N GLY A 160 0.96 -16.59 -3.45
CA GLY A 160 1.85 -17.55 -4.07
C GLY A 160 3.14 -16.90 -4.54
N TYR A 161 4.13 -17.71 -4.91
CA TYR A 161 5.36 -17.25 -5.55
C TYR A 161 5.22 -17.38 -7.06
N ASN A 162 5.77 -16.42 -7.77
CA ASN A 162 5.97 -16.51 -9.20
C ASN A 162 7.48 -16.71 -9.43
N ASP A 163 7.88 -17.91 -9.84
CA ASP A 163 9.30 -18.22 -10.13
C ASP A 163 9.80 -17.59 -11.46
N GLU A 164 8.92 -16.90 -12.19
CA GLU A 164 9.21 -16.31 -13.51
C GLU A 164 9.72 -14.85 -13.47
N ALA A 165 9.91 -14.28 -12.29
CA ALA A 165 10.43 -12.92 -12.13
C ALA A 165 11.93 -12.94 -11.81
N LEU A 166 12.74 -13.33 -12.75
CA LEU A 166 14.20 -13.14 -12.81
C LEU A 166 14.59 -12.51 -14.15
#